data_a75120c8796c343b207b1a6382505c4a
#
_entry.id   a75120c8796c343b207b1a6382505c4a
#
_cell.length_a   1.000
_cell.length_b   1.000
_cell.length_c   1.000
_cell.angle_alpha   90.00
_cell.angle_beta   90.00
_cell.angle_gamma   90.00
#
_symmetry.space_group_name_H-M   'P 1'
#
loop_
_entity.id
_entity.type
_entity.pdbx_description
1 polymer ?
#
loop_
_entity_poly.entity_id
_entity_poly.type
_entity_poly.pdbx_seq_one_letter_code
_entity_poly.pdbx_strand_id
1 'polypeptide(L)'
;MFNDDIRSDINSSVSFVPLVPQMAYAGYLSGYADDVYISSLPTIPIVNEDKEKYVAFEVSGDSMDDGSSRAYQNGDIVICKVCPDYMVKNNGLHIDGKEYIIVHKEGILLKRIIDLDMNSGKLILRSFNPTYRDLELDLADVKQLLVVEYQQKRKR
;
A
#
# COMPACT_ATOMS: atom_id res chain seq x y z
N MET A 1 32.07 19.83 9.76
CA MET A 1 31.07 20.13 10.79
C MET A 1 29.75 20.41 10.12
N PHE A 2 28.71 19.67 10.52
CA PHE A 2 27.40 19.88 9.95
C PHE A 2 26.80 21.20 10.48
N ASN A 3 26.21 21.95 9.59
CA ASN A 3 25.44 23.12 9.92
C ASN A 3 24.12 22.68 10.57
N ASP A 4 23.71 23.34 11.65
CA ASP A 4 22.45 23.06 12.35
C ASP A 4 21.23 23.22 11.42
N ASP A 5 21.30 24.11 10.43
CA ASP A 5 20.25 24.32 9.44
C ASP A 5 20.03 23.06 8.58
N ILE A 6 21.12 22.38 8.17
CA ILE A 6 21.03 21.14 7.38
C ILE A 6 20.40 20.02 8.19
N ARG A 7 20.73 19.89 9.48
CA ARG A 7 20.12 18.93 10.39
C ARG A 7 18.62 19.15 10.55
N SER A 8 18.23 20.40 10.71
CA SER A 8 16.83 20.79 10.82
C SER A 8 16.05 20.40 9.57
N ASP A 9 16.60 20.67 8.38
CA ASP A 9 15.98 20.33 7.10
C ASP A 9 15.84 18.81 6.91
N ILE A 10 16.88 18.04 7.23
CA ILE A 10 16.85 16.57 7.16
C ILE A 10 15.80 16.02 8.13
N ASN A 11 15.76 16.49 9.36
CA ASN A 11 14.81 16.02 10.36
C ASN A 11 13.37 16.36 9.98
N SER A 12 13.12 17.52 9.33
CA SER A 12 11.78 17.93 8.94
C SER A 12 11.23 17.11 7.77
N SER A 13 12.09 16.43 6.96
CA SER A 13 11.68 15.61 5.85
C SER A 13 11.56 14.12 6.20
N VAL A 14 11.93 13.71 7.41
CA VAL A 14 11.80 12.32 7.87
C VAL A 14 10.45 12.13 8.53
N SER A 15 9.71 11.12 8.08
CA SER A 15 8.44 10.70 8.67
C SER A 15 8.55 9.26 9.17
N PHE A 16 7.86 8.96 10.26
CA PHE A 16 7.74 7.59 10.78
C PHE A 16 6.40 7.03 10.34
N VAL A 17 6.46 5.99 9.53
CA VAL A 17 5.29 5.41 8.86
C VAL A 17 4.91 4.12 9.58
N PRO A 18 3.61 3.92 9.90
CA PRO A 18 3.18 2.66 10.50
C PRO A 18 3.44 1.50 9.54
N LEU A 19 3.96 0.41 10.08
CA LEU A 19 4.23 -0.82 9.34
C LEU A 19 3.25 -1.89 9.79
N VAL A 20 2.57 -2.49 8.81
CA VAL A 20 1.66 -3.62 9.02
C VAL A 20 2.39 -4.91 8.63
N PRO A 21 2.95 -5.66 9.60
CA PRO A 21 3.54 -6.96 9.30
C PRO A 21 2.44 -7.97 8.95
N GLN A 22 2.82 -9.09 8.34
CA GLN A 22 1.86 -10.12 7.92
C GLN A 22 0.95 -10.57 9.07
N MET A 23 1.52 -10.76 10.26
CA MET A 23 0.77 -11.18 11.45
C MET A 23 -0.29 -10.16 11.90
N ALA A 24 -0.19 -8.92 11.47
CA ALA A 24 -1.11 -7.85 11.85
C ALA A 24 -2.18 -7.57 10.78
N TYR A 25 -2.24 -8.34 9.70
CA TYR A 25 -3.21 -8.08 8.62
C TYR A 25 -4.65 -8.13 9.11
N ALA A 26 -5.02 -9.14 9.89
CA ALA A 26 -6.37 -9.25 10.44
C ALA A 26 -6.72 -8.08 11.37
N GLY A 27 -5.76 -7.67 12.20
CA GLY A 27 -5.94 -6.51 13.09
C GLY A 27 -6.11 -5.21 12.31
N TYR A 28 -5.34 -5.04 11.23
CA TYR A 28 -5.45 -3.85 10.38
C TYR A 28 -6.81 -3.77 9.68
N LEU A 29 -7.38 -4.88 9.26
CA LEU A 29 -8.73 -4.91 8.68
C LEU A 29 -9.77 -4.30 9.61
N SER A 30 -9.65 -4.53 10.91
CA SER A 30 -10.57 -4.00 11.92
C SER A 30 -10.18 -2.60 12.37
N GLY A 31 -8.89 -2.29 12.39
CA GLY A 31 -8.33 -1.11 13.06
C GLY A 31 -7.80 -0.01 12.14
N TYR A 32 -7.91 -0.15 10.82
CA TYR A 32 -7.28 0.79 9.88
C TYR A 32 -7.74 2.25 10.06
N ALA A 33 -8.94 2.46 10.56
CA ALA A 33 -9.50 3.79 10.82
C ALA A 33 -9.38 4.21 12.29
N ASP A 34 -8.75 3.40 13.14
CA ASP A 34 -8.61 3.66 14.57
C ASP A 34 -7.18 4.15 14.85
N ASP A 35 -7.05 5.42 15.21
CA ASP A 35 -5.75 6.04 15.47
C ASP A 35 -5.01 5.39 16.64
N VAL A 36 -5.72 4.89 17.63
CA VAL A 36 -5.10 4.19 18.77
C VAL A 36 -4.47 2.88 18.30
N TYR A 37 -5.17 2.13 17.46
CA TYR A 37 -4.62 0.91 16.87
C TYR A 37 -3.40 1.22 16.00
N ILE A 38 -3.52 2.18 15.10
CA ILE A 38 -2.42 2.58 14.20
C ILE A 38 -1.18 2.99 15.00
N SER A 39 -1.35 3.72 16.07
CA SER A 39 -0.22 4.16 16.92
C SER A 39 0.46 3.00 17.65
N SER A 40 -0.19 1.84 17.77
CA SER A 40 0.39 0.63 18.37
C SER A 40 1.28 -0.17 17.41
N LEU A 41 1.21 0.11 16.10
CA LEU A 41 2.00 -0.58 15.10
C LEU A 41 3.48 -0.17 15.15
N PRO A 42 4.41 -1.06 14.76
CA PRO A 42 5.79 -0.65 14.55
C PRO A 42 5.85 0.42 13.46
N THR A 43 6.93 1.20 13.45
CA THR A 43 7.12 2.25 12.45
C THR A 43 8.43 2.06 11.72
N ILE A 44 8.48 2.59 10.49
CA ILE A 44 9.71 2.71 9.71
C ILE A 44 9.91 4.17 9.33
N PRO A 45 11.16 4.67 9.31
CA PRO A 45 11.44 6.02 8.83
C PRO A 45 11.45 6.07 7.31
N ILE A 46 10.85 7.10 6.75
CA ILE A 46 10.98 7.40 5.32
C ILE A 46 11.34 8.88 5.15
N VAL A 47 12.01 9.18 4.04
CA VAL A 47 12.20 10.57 3.62
C VAL A 47 10.97 10.95 2.80
N ASN A 48 10.19 11.90 3.31
CA ASN A 48 8.90 12.26 2.77
C ASN A 48 8.68 13.77 2.86
N GLU A 49 8.54 14.43 1.73
CA GLU A 49 8.35 15.89 1.64
C GLU A 49 6.88 16.30 1.50
N ASP A 50 6.00 15.40 1.09
CA ASP A 50 4.63 15.75 0.71
C ASP A 50 3.62 15.74 1.85
N LYS A 51 3.96 15.33 3.04
CA LYS A 51 3.08 15.25 4.23
C LYS A 51 1.77 14.48 4.00
N GLU A 52 1.72 13.66 2.95
CA GLU A 52 0.59 12.77 2.71
C GLU A 52 0.60 11.61 3.70
N LYS A 53 -0.53 10.92 3.79
CA LYS A 53 -0.65 9.77 4.69
C LYS A 53 -0.10 8.52 4.04
N TYR A 54 0.87 7.90 4.69
CA TYR A 54 1.51 6.66 4.23
C TYR A 54 1.31 5.54 5.23
N VAL A 55 1.23 4.32 4.73
CA VAL A 55 1.27 3.09 5.51
C VAL A 55 2.15 2.09 4.77
N ALA A 56 3.01 1.38 5.50
CA ALA A 56 3.85 0.34 4.96
C ALA A 56 3.25 -1.04 5.26
N PHE A 57 3.43 -1.98 4.33
CA PHE A 57 2.92 -3.35 4.47
C PHE A 57 4.03 -4.33 4.15
N GLU A 58 4.12 -5.39 4.94
CA GLU A 58 4.97 -6.53 4.61
C GLU A 58 4.24 -7.41 3.59
N VAL A 59 4.90 -7.70 2.45
CA VAL A 59 4.29 -8.51 1.38
C VAL A 59 4.11 -9.94 1.85
N SER A 60 2.93 -10.50 1.62
CA SER A 60 2.57 -11.88 1.97
C SER A 60 2.30 -12.70 0.71
N GLY A 61 2.95 -13.86 0.63
CA GLY A 61 2.74 -14.81 -0.45
C GLY A 61 3.51 -14.46 -1.72
N ASP A 62 3.19 -15.18 -2.81
CA ASP A 62 3.95 -15.12 -4.07
C ASP A 62 3.13 -14.64 -5.27
N SER A 63 1.93 -14.13 -5.06
CA SER A 63 1.05 -13.72 -6.16
C SER A 63 1.63 -12.57 -6.99
N MET A 64 2.51 -11.76 -6.41
CA MET A 64 3.15 -10.65 -7.10
C MET A 64 4.61 -10.95 -7.46
N ASP A 65 5.01 -12.20 -7.42
CA ASP A 65 6.35 -12.66 -7.77
C ASP A 65 6.30 -13.38 -9.13
N ASP A 66 6.78 -12.72 -10.17
CA ASP A 66 6.91 -13.27 -11.52
C ASP A 66 8.36 -13.64 -11.86
N GLY A 67 9.27 -13.58 -10.89
CA GLY A 67 10.70 -13.85 -11.07
C GLY A 67 11.49 -12.71 -11.67
N SER A 68 10.85 -11.59 -12.02
CA SER A 68 11.52 -10.43 -12.60
C SER A 68 12.15 -9.54 -11.53
N SER A 69 12.92 -8.55 -11.97
CA SER A 69 13.48 -7.54 -11.06
C SER A 69 12.44 -6.63 -10.45
N ARG A 70 11.23 -6.58 -11.03
CA ARG A 70 10.09 -5.78 -10.55
C ARG A 70 9.18 -6.55 -9.60
N ALA A 71 9.48 -7.84 -9.36
CA ALA A 71 8.66 -8.70 -8.52
C ALA A 71 8.59 -8.20 -7.06
N TYR A 72 7.45 -8.45 -6.44
CA TYR A 72 7.25 -8.28 -5.00
C TYR A 72 7.28 -9.66 -4.38
N GLN A 73 8.29 -9.94 -3.56
CA GLN A 73 8.46 -11.23 -2.91
C GLN A 73 7.97 -11.19 -1.48
N ASN A 74 7.58 -12.36 -0.98
CA ASN A 74 7.19 -12.52 0.42
C ASN A 74 8.26 -11.93 1.35
N GLY A 75 7.86 -11.07 2.27
CA GLY A 75 8.75 -10.40 3.20
C GLY A 75 9.31 -9.05 2.72
N ASP A 76 9.13 -8.69 1.46
CA ASP A 76 9.41 -7.33 1.00
C ASP A 76 8.48 -6.35 1.69
N ILE A 77 8.87 -5.08 1.76
CA ILE A 77 8.03 -4.03 2.34
C ILE A 77 7.62 -3.07 1.23
N VAL A 78 6.33 -2.78 1.14
CA VAL A 78 5.80 -1.74 0.25
C VAL A 78 5.36 -0.55 1.10
N ILE A 79 5.75 0.64 0.69
CA ILE A 79 5.39 1.89 1.36
C ILE A 79 4.36 2.57 0.47
N CYS A 80 3.16 2.74 1.01
CA CYS A 80 1.99 3.07 0.22
C CYS A 80 1.36 4.37 0.70
N LYS A 81 0.89 5.14 -0.26
CA LYS A 81 0.17 6.38 -0.02
C LYS A 81 -1.32 6.10 0.00
N VAL A 82 -2.00 6.55 1.04
CA VAL A 82 -3.46 6.38 1.17
C VAL A 82 -4.17 7.20 0.10
N CYS A 83 -5.03 6.54 -0.68
CA CYS A 83 -5.88 7.21 -1.65
C CYS A 83 -7.12 7.75 -0.94
N PRO A 84 -7.37 9.07 -0.98
CA PRO A 84 -8.58 9.62 -0.38
C PRO A 84 -9.84 9.09 -1.05
N ASP A 85 -10.91 8.92 -0.28
CA ASP A 85 -12.19 8.40 -0.76
C ASP A 85 -12.75 9.21 -1.94
N TYR A 86 -12.59 10.54 -1.92
CA TYR A 86 -13.09 11.39 -3.00
C TYR A 86 -12.42 11.10 -4.35
N MET A 87 -11.15 10.72 -4.36
CA MET A 87 -10.44 10.37 -5.59
C MET A 87 -10.99 9.10 -6.21
N VAL A 88 -11.33 8.13 -5.38
CA VAL A 88 -11.94 6.87 -5.82
C VAL A 88 -13.34 7.12 -6.37
N LYS A 89 -14.17 7.86 -5.62
CA LYS A 89 -15.57 8.15 -5.97
C LYS A 89 -15.71 8.99 -7.23
N ASN A 90 -14.76 9.89 -7.49
CA ASN A 90 -14.80 10.79 -8.65
C ASN A 90 -13.95 10.28 -9.82
N ASN A 91 -13.54 9.00 -9.79
CA ASN A 91 -12.70 8.40 -10.82
C ASN A 91 -11.41 9.18 -11.09
N GLY A 92 -10.85 9.79 -10.02
CA GLY A 92 -9.58 10.52 -10.08
C GLY A 92 -8.37 9.61 -9.88
N LEU A 93 -8.57 8.30 -9.85
CA LEU A 93 -7.53 7.32 -9.62
C LEU A 93 -6.82 6.99 -10.93
N HIS A 94 -5.51 7.18 -10.97
CA HIS A 94 -4.67 6.77 -12.10
C HIS A 94 -4.21 5.33 -11.88
N ILE A 95 -4.89 4.39 -12.52
CA ILE A 95 -4.64 2.96 -12.33
C ILE A 95 -3.54 2.39 -13.22
N ASP A 96 -3.20 3.07 -14.32
CA ASP A 96 -2.28 2.55 -15.32
C ASP A 96 -0.86 2.36 -14.75
N GLY A 97 -0.38 1.13 -14.81
CA GLY A 97 0.98 0.78 -14.46
C GLY A 97 1.32 0.87 -12.97
N LYS A 98 0.33 1.03 -12.10
CA LYS A 98 0.54 1.13 -10.66
C LYS A 98 0.01 -0.09 -9.92
N GLU A 99 0.69 -0.42 -8.84
CA GLU A 99 0.28 -1.46 -7.91
C GLU A 99 -0.36 -0.81 -6.69
N TYR A 100 -1.32 -1.52 -6.11
CA TYR A 100 -2.12 -1.04 -4.99
C TYR A 100 -2.19 -2.08 -3.87
N ILE A 101 -2.22 -1.58 -2.65
CA ILE A 101 -2.74 -2.35 -1.53
C ILE A 101 -4.25 -2.10 -1.48
N ILE A 102 -5.02 -3.18 -1.53
CA ILE A 102 -6.47 -3.15 -1.45
C ILE A 102 -6.89 -3.78 -0.12
N VAL A 103 -7.40 -2.94 0.78
CA VAL A 103 -7.95 -3.40 2.06
C VAL A 103 -9.41 -3.72 1.82
N HIS A 104 -9.70 -5.01 1.71
CA HIS A 104 -11.00 -5.55 1.38
C HIS A 104 -11.63 -6.17 2.62
N LYS A 105 -12.94 -6.35 2.63
CA LYS A 105 -13.65 -6.93 3.78
C LYS A 105 -13.13 -8.31 4.21
N GLU A 106 -12.52 -9.07 3.29
CA GLU A 106 -12.03 -10.42 3.54
C GLU A 106 -10.50 -10.52 3.65
N GLY A 107 -9.77 -9.45 3.40
CA GLY A 107 -8.31 -9.50 3.46
C GLY A 107 -7.63 -8.28 2.87
N ILE A 108 -6.30 -8.34 2.87
CA ILE A 108 -5.44 -7.29 2.30
C ILE A 108 -4.71 -7.89 1.10
N LEU A 109 -4.84 -7.25 -0.04
CA LEU A 109 -4.27 -7.71 -1.31
C LEU A 109 -3.28 -6.70 -1.85
N LEU A 110 -2.19 -7.19 -2.44
CA LEU A 110 -1.29 -6.39 -3.27
C LEU A 110 -1.50 -6.84 -4.72
N LYS A 111 -2.01 -5.94 -5.56
CA LYS A 111 -2.35 -6.25 -6.95
C LYS A 111 -2.21 -5.03 -7.83
N ARG A 112 -2.15 -5.25 -9.14
CA ARG A 112 -2.37 -4.18 -10.11
C ARG A 112 -3.86 -4.05 -10.37
N ILE A 113 -4.37 -2.82 -10.38
CA ILE A 113 -5.74 -2.57 -10.81
C ILE A 113 -5.70 -2.35 -12.32
N ILE A 114 -6.37 -3.22 -13.07
CA ILE A 114 -6.38 -3.14 -14.54
C ILE A 114 -7.67 -2.54 -15.10
N ASP A 115 -8.72 -2.51 -14.31
CA ASP A 115 -9.97 -1.86 -14.68
C ASP A 115 -10.74 -1.43 -13.43
N LEU A 116 -11.38 -0.27 -13.52
CA LEU A 116 -12.30 0.26 -12.52
C LEU A 116 -13.51 0.82 -13.26
N ASP A 117 -14.61 0.11 -13.21
CA ASP A 117 -15.89 0.53 -13.79
C ASP A 117 -16.76 1.19 -12.71
N MET A 118 -16.84 2.52 -12.75
CA MET A 118 -17.63 3.28 -11.78
C MET A 118 -19.13 3.06 -11.93
N ASN A 119 -19.60 2.68 -13.13
CA ASN A 119 -21.02 2.43 -13.35
C ASN A 119 -21.49 1.14 -12.69
N SER A 120 -20.70 0.08 -12.80
CA SER A 120 -21.00 -1.21 -12.18
C SER A 120 -20.42 -1.36 -10.78
N GLY A 121 -19.48 -0.48 -10.39
CA GLY A 121 -18.75 -0.59 -9.13
C GLY A 121 -17.80 -1.77 -9.07
N LYS A 122 -17.25 -2.19 -10.21
CA LYS A 122 -16.37 -3.36 -10.28
C LYS A 122 -14.92 -2.96 -10.45
N LEU A 123 -14.06 -3.66 -9.70
CA LEU A 123 -12.60 -3.61 -9.83
C LEU A 123 -12.10 -4.93 -10.40
N ILE A 124 -11.23 -4.86 -11.40
CA ILE A 124 -10.51 -6.04 -11.90
C ILE A 124 -9.05 -5.93 -11.46
N LEU A 125 -8.57 -6.94 -10.76
CA LEU A 125 -7.24 -7.00 -10.17
C LEU A 125 -6.40 -8.08 -10.84
N ARG A 126 -5.13 -7.77 -11.10
CA ARG A 126 -4.19 -8.71 -11.71
C ARG A 126 -2.98 -8.94 -10.82
N SER A 127 -2.60 -10.22 -10.68
CA SER A 127 -1.35 -10.64 -10.06
C SER A 127 -0.22 -10.59 -11.08
N PHE A 128 1.01 -10.31 -10.64
CA PHE A 128 2.19 -10.43 -11.51
C PHE A 128 2.48 -11.89 -11.86
N ASN A 129 2.26 -12.78 -10.90
CA ASN A 129 2.46 -14.21 -11.12
C ASN A 129 1.32 -14.76 -11.98
N PRO A 130 1.62 -15.26 -13.20
CA PRO A 130 0.58 -15.67 -14.14
C PRO A 130 -0.18 -16.93 -13.73
N THR A 131 0.27 -17.66 -12.71
CA THR A 131 -0.49 -18.80 -12.19
C THR A 131 -1.74 -18.38 -11.41
N TYR A 132 -1.82 -17.10 -11.02
CA TYR A 132 -2.99 -16.54 -10.35
C TYR A 132 -3.91 -15.89 -11.35
N ARG A 133 -5.20 -16.18 -11.25
CA ARG A 133 -6.24 -15.59 -12.12
C ARG A 133 -6.54 -14.17 -11.69
N ASP A 134 -7.03 -13.36 -12.62
CA ASP A 134 -7.59 -12.06 -12.31
C ASP A 134 -8.74 -12.20 -11.31
N LEU A 135 -8.86 -11.21 -10.42
CA LEU A 135 -9.92 -11.16 -9.42
C LEU A 135 -10.85 -10.00 -9.73
N GLU A 136 -12.15 -10.23 -9.57
CA GLU A 136 -13.15 -9.18 -9.64
C GLU A 136 -13.68 -8.91 -8.24
N LEU A 137 -13.65 -7.64 -7.83
CA LEU A 137 -14.16 -7.20 -6.53
C LEU A 137 -15.19 -6.10 -6.72
N ASP A 138 -16.15 -6.04 -5.78
CA ASP A 138 -17.04 -4.89 -5.67
C ASP A 138 -16.33 -3.76 -4.94
N LEU A 139 -16.36 -2.57 -5.53
CA LEU A 139 -15.79 -1.37 -4.90
C LEU A 139 -16.42 -1.10 -3.54
N ALA A 140 -17.70 -1.44 -3.37
CA ALA A 140 -18.41 -1.28 -2.11
C ALA A 140 -17.81 -2.11 -0.96
N ASP A 141 -17.07 -3.18 -1.28
CA ASP A 141 -16.43 -4.05 -0.30
C ASP A 141 -14.98 -3.65 0.01
N VAL A 142 -14.47 -2.63 -0.67
CA VAL A 142 -13.13 -2.08 -0.45
C VAL A 142 -13.20 -1.04 0.66
N LYS A 143 -12.45 -1.27 1.73
CA LYS A 143 -12.39 -0.38 2.89
C LYS A 143 -11.37 0.75 2.71
N GLN A 144 -10.25 0.45 2.04
CA GLN A 144 -9.18 1.41 1.84
C GLN A 144 -8.37 1.01 0.61
N LEU A 145 -7.94 2.01 -0.16
CA LEU A 145 -6.99 1.85 -1.26
C LEU A 145 -5.73 2.65 -0.97
N LEU A 146 -4.59 2.04 -1.24
CA LEU A 146 -3.28 2.69 -1.10
C LEU A 146 -2.46 2.38 -2.35
N VAL A 147 -1.83 3.41 -2.90
CA VAL A 147 -0.94 3.22 -4.06
C VAL A 147 0.49 2.98 -3.59
N VAL A 148 1.16 2.00 -4.16
CA VAL A 148 2.56 1.70 -3.83
C VAL A 148 3.45 2.80 -4.40
N GLU A 149 4.21 3.47 -3.53
CA GLU A 149 5.18 4.50 -3.91
C GLU A 149 6.61 3.99 -3.87
N TYR A 150 6.94 3.17 -2.86
CA TYR A 150 8.28 2.66 -2.65
C TYR A 150 8.25 1.17 -2.32
N GLN A 151 9.30 0.48 -2.69
CA GLN A 151 9.50 -0.93 -2.36
C GLN A 151 10.86 -1.10 -1.70
N GLN A 152 10.88 -1.73 -0.54
CA GLN A 152 12.10 -2.15 0.13
C GLN A 152 12.23 -3.65 -0.03
N LYS A 153 13.20 -4.06 -0.85
CA LYS A 153 13.42 -5.48 -1.13
C LYS A 153 14.20 -6.14 -0.01
N ARG A 154 13.71 -7.28 0.41
CA ARG A 154 14.47 -8.14 1.33
C ARG A 154 15.71 -8.66 0.60
N LYS A 155 16.84 -8.77 1.31
CA LYS A 155 18.05 -9.35 0.73
C LYS A 155 17.77 -10.80 0.30
N ARG A 156 18.08 -11.07 -0.94
CA ARG A 156 17.86 -12.37 -1.57
C ARG A 156 19.18 -13.15 -1.69
#